data_adf443202b36d270b6dd05301f39eacf
#
_entry.id   adf443202b36d270b6dd05301f39eacf
#
_cell.length_a   1.000
_cell.length_b   1.000
_cell.length_c   1.000
_cell.angle_alpha   90.00
_cell.angle_beta   90.00
_cell.angle_gamma   90.00
#
_symmetry.space_group_name_H-M   'P 1'
#
loop_
_entity.id
_entity.type
_entity.pdbx_description
1 polymer ?
#
loop_
_entity_poly.entity_id
_entity_poly.type
_entity_poly.pdbx_seq_one_letter_code
_entity_poly.pdbx_strand_id
1 'polypeptide(L)'
;MDSEKITNFEQLSGEQKEFAETVGLQTYRKVVERYGGSSIYINKSDTITRSGRNAEIQRKFNGSNYRELAKEYGLSKPSVRKIVNRKL
;
A
#
# COMPACT_ATOMS: atom_id res chain seq x y z
N MET A 1 -13.73 -21.31 -13.44
CA MET A 1 -13.95 -19.87 -13.42
C MET A 1 -13.39 -19.23 -14.68
N ASP A 2 -13.95 -18.11 -15.08
CA ASP A 2 -13.59 -17.47 -16.35
C ASP A 2 -12.15 -16.99 -16.41
N SER A 3 -11.51 -16.77 -15.26
CA SER A 3 -10.11 -16.36 -15.20
C SER A 3 -9.17 -17.39 -15.85
N GLU A 4 -9.56 -18.65 -15.87
CA GLU A 4 -8.79 -19.72 -16.50
C GLU A 4 -8.68 -19.55 -18.02
N LYS A 5 -9.60 -18.79 -18.61
CA LYS A 5 -9.62 -18.51 -20.05
C LYS A 5 -8.67 -17.40 -20.45
N ILE A 6 -8.06 -16.71 -19.48
CA ILE A 6 -7.05 -15.71 -19.73
C ILE A 6 -5.71 -16.43 -19.91
N THR A 7 -5.29 -16.62 -21.14
CA THR A 7 -4.15 -17.47 -21.49
C THR A 7 -2.97 -16.73 -22.09
N ASN A 8 -3.15 -15.49 -22.53
CA ASN A 8 -2.06 -14.73 -23.12
C ASN A 8 -2.32 -13.22 -23.00
N PHE A 9 -1.26 -12.45 -23.13
CA PHE A 9 -1.34 -10.99 -22.99
C PHE A 9 -2.07 -10.30 -24.15
N GLU A 10 -2.21 -10.99 -25.29
CA GLU A 10 -2.88 -10.40 -26.45
C GLU A 10 -4.39 -10.21 -26.24
N GLN A 11 -4.95 -10.86 -25.25
CA GLN A 11 -6.34 -10.66 -24.85
C GLN A 11 -6.56 -9.32 -24.18
N LEU A 12 -5.48 -8.64 -23.83
CA LEU A 12 -5.49 -7.39 -23.07
C LEU A 12 -4.97 -6.24 -23.92
N SER A 13 -5.30 -5.02 -23.50
CA SER A 13 -4.80 -3.81 -24.16
C SER A 13 -4.59 -2.71 -23.13
N GLY A 14 -3.83 -1.69 -23.51
CA GLY A 14 -3.58 -0.51 -22.71
C GLY A 14 -2.98 -0.83 -21.34
N GLU A 15 -3.51 -0.16 -20.32
CA GLU A 15 -3.03 -0.32 -18.96
C GLU A 15 -3.17 -1.73 -18.40
N GLN A 16 -4.21 -2.45 -18.84
CA GLN A 16 -4.44 -3.81 -18.40
C GLN A 16 -3.31 -4.73 -18.85
N LYS A 17 -2.89 -4.57 -20.11
CA LYS A 17 -1.80 -5.37 -20.65
C LYS A 17 -0.49 -5.06 -19.94
N GLU A 18 -0.20 -3.78 -19.73
CA GLU A 18 1.00 -3.33 -19.03
C GLU A 18 1.03 -3.86 -17.62
N PHE A 19 -0.08 -3.78 -16.92
CA PHE A 19 -0.20 -4.29 -15.55
C PHE A 19 0.04 -5.81 -15.51
N ALA A 20 -0.60 -6.54 -16.42
CA ALA A 20 -0.45 -7.99 -16.50
C ALA A 20 0.99 -8.40 -16.79
N GLU A 21 1.67 -7.66 -17.67
CA GLU A 21 3.08 -7.93 -18.00
C GLU A 21 3.98 -7.68 -16.78
N THR A 22 3.63 -6.67 -15.96
CA THR A 22 4.39 -6.34 -14.76
C THR A 22 4.30 -7.43 -13.69
N VAL A 23 3.10 -7.95 -13.44
CA VAL A 23 2.87 -8.94 -12.38
C VAL A 23 2.95 -10.38 -12.86
N GLY A 24 2.89 -10.60 -14.16
CA GLY A 24 2.84 -11.93 -14.75
C GLY A 24 1.41 -12.42 -14.92
N LEU A 25 1.22 -13.25 -15.94
CA LEU A 25 -0.12 -13.70 -16.32
C LEU A 25 -0.82 -14.50 -15.22
N GLN A 26 -0.09 -15.35 -14.53
CA GLN A 26 -0.63 -16.17 -13.46
C GLN A 26 -1.15 -15.32 -12.30
N THR A 27 -0.37 -14.33 -11.90
CA THR A 27 -0.78 -13.38 -10.85
C THR A 27 -1.94 -12.53 -11.32
N TYR A 28 -1.90 -12.10 -12.59
CA TYR A 28 -2.98 -11.30 -13.17
C TYR A 28 -4.32 -12.04 -13.11
N ARG A 29 -4.33 -13.34 -13.39
CA ARG A 29 -5.55 -14.14 -13.29
C ARG A 29 -6.13 -14.11 -11.88
N LYS A 30 -5.28 -14.18 -10.87
CA LYS A 30 -5.70 -14.09 -9.46
C LYS A 30 -6.31 -12.73 -9.16
N VAL A 31 -5.73 -11.67 -9.73
CA VAL A 31 -6.27 -10.31 -9.57
C VAL A 31 -7.65 -10.20 -10.20
N VAL A 32 -7.81 -10.72 -11.41
CA VAL A 32 -9.11 -10.71 -12.10
C VAL A 32 -10.15 -11.50 -11.33
N GLU A 33 -9.78 -12.66 -10.83
CA GLU A 33 -10.67 -13.51 -10.07
C GLU A 33 -11.17 -12.81 -8.80
N ARG A 34 -10.26 -12.14 -8.09
CA ARG A 34 -10.57 -11.53 -6.80
C ARG A 34 -11.16 -10.13 -6.92
N TYR A 35 -10.69 -9.35 -7.89
CA TYR A 35 -11.03 -7.93 -8.01
C TYR A 35 -11.67 -7.54 -9.34
N GLY A 36 -12.01 -8.52 -10.18
CA GLY A 36 -12.63 -8.23 -11.47
C GLY A 36 -13.88 -7.40 -11.32
N GLY A 37 -14.00 -6.36 -12.12
CA GLY A 37 -15.11 -5.43 -12.05
C GLY A 37 -14.97 -4.36 -10.97
N SER A 38 -13.90 -4.43 -10.15
CA SER A 38 -13.65 -3.46 -9.08
C SER A 38 -12.60 -2.45 -9.53
N SER A 39 -12.55 -1.32 -8.82
CA SER A 39 -11.53 -0.32 -9.02
C SER A 39 -10.67 -0.24 -7.77
N ILE A 40 -9.36 -0.36 -7.93
CA ILE A 40 -8.41 -0.30 -6.83
C ILE A 40 -7.38 0.78 -7.13
N TYR A 41 -7.20 1.69 -6.18
CA TYR A 41 -6.14 2.68 -6.27
C TYR A 41 -4.86 2.10 -5.66
N ILE A 42 -3.79 2.13 -6.43
CA ILE A 42 -2.47 1.67 -5.95
C ILE A 42 -1.71 2.87 -5.44
N ASN A 43 -1.44 2.91 -4.15
CA ASN A 43 -0.75 4.01 -3.50
C ASN A 43 0.72 4.09 -3.95
N LYS A 44 1.26 5.30 -3.96
CA LYS A 44 2.69 5.51 -4.18
C LYS A 44 3.47 4.91 -3.02
N SER A 45 4.70 4.48 -3.29
CA SER A 45 5.55 3.89 -2.27
C SER A 45 5.74 4.80 -1.05
N ASP A 46 5.89 6.10 -1.26
CA ASP A 46 6.04 7.08 -0.16
C ASP A 46 4.84 7.07 0.76
N THR A 47 3.64 6.97 0.20
CA THR A 47 2.40 6.93 0.98
C THR A 47 2.35 5.66 1.84
N ILE A 48 2.71 4.54 1.24
CA ILE A 48 2.70 3.24 1.93
C ILE A 48 3.73 3.22 3.07
N THR A 49 4.95 3.66 2.80
CA THR A 49 6.02 3.68 3.80
C THR A 49 5.72 4.65 4.93
N ARG A 50 5.12 5.81 4.61
CA ARG A 50 4.72 6.78 5.62
C ARG A 50 3.62 6.24 6.53
N SER A 51 2.64 5.56 5.96
CA SER A 51 1.56 4.93 6.73
C SER A 51 2.11 3.86 7.67
N GLY A 52 3.04 3.03 7.19
CA GLY A 52 3.68 2.01 7.99
C GLY A 52 4.48 2.62 9.13
N ARG A 53 5.25 3.67 8.84
CA ARG A 53 6.01 4.41 9.85
C ARG A 53 5.09 5.00 10.91
N ASN A 54 4.00 5.63 10.49
CA ASN A 54 3.07 6.27 11.43
C ASN A 54 2.39 5.24 12.34
N ALA A 55 2.00 4.10 11.80
CA ALA A 55 1.41 3.02 12.59
C ALA A 55 2.42 2.50 13.62
N GLU A 56 3.68 2.39 13.24
CA GLU A 56 4.74 1.95 14.14
C GLU A 56 4.97 2.95 15.27
N ILE A 57 4.98 4.25 14.95
CA ILE A 57 5.12 5.32 15.94
C ILE A 57 3.96 5.26 16.94
N GLN A 58 2.74 5.09 16.47
CA GLN A 58 1.56 4.99 17.34
C GLN A 58 1.68 3.80 18.30
N ARG A 59 2.15 2.67 17.79
CA ARG A 59 2.31 1.46 18.58
C ARG A 59 3.39 1.61 19.66
N LYS A 60 4.48 2.32 19.35
CA LYS A 60 5.59 2.53 20.26
C LYS A 60 5.37 3.65 21.27
N PHE A 61 4.39 4.51 21.02
CA PHE A 61 4.12 5.65 21.90
C PHE A 61 3.63 5.18 23.26
N ASN A 62 4.24 5.68 24.34
CA ASN A 62 3.93 5.30 25.71
C ASN A 62 3.28 6.44 26.53
N GLY A 63 2.92 7.54 25.87
CA GLY A 63 2.31 8.70 26.53
C GLY A 63 3.26 9.87 26.76
N SER A 64 4.57 9.64 26.74
CA SER A 64 5.54 10.70 27.03
C SER A 64 6.80 10.67 26.16
N ASN A 65 7.01 9.62 25.36
CA ASN A 65 8.27 9.45 24.62
C ASN A 65 8.31 10.15 23.25
N TYR A 66 7.75 11.36 23.18
CA TYR A 66 7.77 12.16 21.94
C TYR A 66 9.17 12.39 21.41
N ARG A 67 10.11 12.77 22.29
CA ARG A 67 11.48 13.11 21.91
C ARG A 67 12.20 11.88 21.33
N GLU A 68 12.07 10.75 21.99
CA GLU A 68 12.72 9.50 21.56
C GLU A 68 12.21 9.07 20.19
N LEU A 69 10.89 9.14 19.99
CA LEU A 69 10.30 8.79 18.71
C LEU A 69 10.70 9.76 17.61
N ALA A 70 10.71 11.06 17.92
CA ALA A 70 11.15 12.07 16.95
C ALA A 70 12.58 11.80 16.49
N LYS A 71 13.47 11.47 17.42
CA LYS A 71 14.86 11.17 17.12
C LYS A 71 14.99 9.87 16.31
N GLU A 72 14.27 8.83 16.69
CA GLU A 72 14.32 7.53 16.02
C GLU A 72 13.88 7.61 14.56
N TYR A 73 12.84 8.39 14.29
CA TYR A 73 12.26 8.48 12.94
C TYR A 73 12.65 9.75 12.17
N GLY A 74 13.53 10.56 12.73
CA GLY A 74 13.98 11.78 12.06
C GLY A 74 12.89 12.83 11.88
N LEU A 75 11.98 12.93 12.84
CA LEU A 75 10.86 13.86 12.81
C LEU A 75 10.97 14.91 13.92
N SER A 76 10.17 15.97 13.82
CA SER A 76 10.03 16.94 14.89
C SER A 76 9.05 16.42 15.95
N LYS A 77 9.13 16.96 17.17
CA LYS A 77 8.16 16.64 18.24
C LYS A 77 6.73 16.96 17.83
N PRO A 78 6.45 18.13 17.21
CA PRO A 78 5.10 18.41 16.73
C PRO A 78 4.59 17.39 15.72
N SER A 79 5.47 16.90 14.84
CA SER A 79 5.08 15.86 13.87
C SER A 79 4.69 14.56 14.57
N VAL A 80 5.49 14.14 15.54
CA VAL A 80 5.18 12.93 16.33
C VAL A 80 3.85 13.11 17.07
N ARG A 81 3.64 14.29 17.66
CA ARG A 81 2.40 14.58 18.38
C ARG A 81 1.18 14.46 17.49
N LYS A 82 1.27 14.97 16.26
CA LYS A 82 0.18 14.82 15.28
C LYS A 82 -0.10 13.35 14.98
N ILE A 83 0.95 12.57 14.80
CA ILE A 83 0.83 11.16 14.45
C ILE A 83 0.16 10.37 15.58
N VAL A 84 0.62 10.56 16.82
CA VAL A 84 0.10 9.79 17.97
C VAL A 84 -1.30 10.21 18.37
N ASN A 85 -1.71 11.44 18.04
CA ASN A 85 -3.05 11.93 18.35
C ASN A 85 -4.07 11.65 17.24
N ARG A 86 -3.62 11.06 16.13
CA ARG A 86 -4.49 10.75 15.01
C ARG A 86 -5.36 9.54 15.34
N LYS A 87 -6.66 9.69 15.15
CA LYS A 87 -7.58 8.55 15.29
C LYS A 87 -7.49 7.68 14.04
N LEU A 88 -7.38 6.41 14.24
CA LEU A 88 -7.40 5.43 13.16
C LEU A 88 -8.81 5.03 12.78
#